data_677bb5306bc7fbf98c3b1b2472c5a0bb
#
_entry.id   677bb5306bc7fbf98c3b1b2472c5a0bb
#
_cell.length_a   1.000
_cell.length_b   1.000
_cell.length_c   1.000
_cell.angle_alpha   90.00
_cell.angle_beta   90.00
_cell.angle_gamma   90.00
#
_symmetry.space_group_name_H-M   'P 1'
#
loop_
_entity.id
_entity.type
_entity.pdbx_description
1 polymer ?
#
loop_
_entity_poly.entity_id
_entity_poly.type
_entity_poly.pdbx_seq_one_letter_code
_entity_poly.pdbx_strand_id
1 'polypeptide(L)'
;VYKRQGEVLAENLQGALPAITLEGHPALFTAYMNDCDPLLCFAQQVNGLGKQGDVLFGISTSGTSKNVLYAAVTAKSKGMKVVGLTGAKDSKLSALADTCIQVPETETYMVQELHLPVYHCLCLMLEEKFFG
;
A
#
# COMPACT_ATOMS: atom_id res chain seq x y z
N VAL A 1 18.68 -26.19 -24.03
CA VAL A 1 18.89 -26.10 -22.57
C VAL A 1 18.06 -24.97 -21.98
N TYR A 2 18.20 -23.75 -22.45
CA TYR A 2 17.44 -22.59 -21.90
C TYR A 2 15.92 -22.69 -22.08
N LYS A 3 15.45 -23.23 -23.21
CA LYS A 3 14.02 -23.40 -23.46
C LYS A 3 13.39 -24.38 -22.45
N ARG A 4 14.06 -25.51 -22.19
CA ARG A 4 13.61 -26.53 -21.25
C ARG A 4 13.65 -26.02 -19.78
N GLN A 5 14.66 -25.21 -19.43
CA GLN A 5 14.72 -24.53 -18.13
C GLN A 5 13.58 -23.53 -17.96
N GLY A 6 13.25 -22.79 -19.03
CA GLY A 6 12.11 -21.87 -19.00
C GLY A 6 10.76 -22.58 -18.82
N GLU A 7 10.56 -23.71 -19.47
CA GLU A 7 9.36 -24.56 -19.34
C GLU A 7 9.22 -25.10 -17.91
N VAL A 8 10.30 -25.67 -17.35
CA VAL A 8 10.29 -26.17 -15.95
C VAL A 8 10.07 -25.05 -14.93
N LEU A 9 10.64 -23.87 -15.15
CA LEU A 9 10.38 -22.71 -14.29
C LEU A 9 8.93 -22.24 -14.41
N ALA A 10 8.37 -22.19 -15.60
CA ALA A 10 6.98 -21.76 -15.81
C ALA A 10 5.97 -22.68 -15.11
N GLU A 11 6.23 -23.99 -15.08
CA GLU A 11 5.39 -24.98 -14.38
C GLU A 11 5.46 -24.85 -12.85
N ASN A 12 6.54 -24.27 -12.31
CA ASN A 12 6.76 -24.11 -10.87
C ASN A 12 6.55 -22.68 -10.37
N LEU A 13 6.32 -21.72 -11.26
CA LEU A 13 6.01 -20.35 -10.88
C LEU A 13 4.50 -20.22 -10.66
N GLN A 14 4.15 -19.79 -9.45
CA GLN A 14 2.78 -19.40 -9.13
C GLN A 14 2.47 -18.05 -9.77
N GLY A 15 1.24 -17.83 -10.21
CA GLY A 15 0.76 -16.51 -10.61
C GLY A 15 0.96 -15.48 -9.48
N ALA A 16 1.30 -14.26 -9.84
CA ALA A 16 1.57 -13.20 -8.87
C ALA A 16 0.94 -11.88 -9.30
N LEU A 17 0.48 -11.12 -8.33
CA LEU A 17 0.07 -9.73 -8.52
C LEU A 17 1.27 -8.82 -8.22
N PRO A 18 1.55 -7.80 -9.06
CA PRO A 18 2.60 -6.84 -8.78
C PRO A 18 2.19 -5.99 -7.57
N ALA A 19 2.91 -6.13 -6.46
CA ALA A 19 2.73 -5.33 -5.26
C ALA A 19 4.09 -4.83 -4.76
N ILE A 20 4.17 -3.56 -4.41
CA ILE A 20 5.41 -2.88 -4.01
C ILE A 20 5.18 -2.20 -2.67
N THR A 21 6.07 -2.43 -1.71
CA THR A 21 6.11 -1.62 -0.48
C THR A 21 6.94 -0.36 -0.72
N LEU A 22 6.42 0.80 -0.35
CA LEU A 22 7.12 2.07 -0.58
C LEU A 22 8.30 2.28 0.39
N GLU A 23 8.44 1.47 1.44
CA GLU A 23 9.61 1.44 2.32
C GLU A 23 10.79 0.63 1.75
N GLY A 24 10.60 -0.09 0.66
CA GLY A 24 11.60 -0.98 0.06
C GLY A 24 12.82 -0.29 -0.56
N HIS A 25 12.87 1.04 -0.55
CA HIS A 25 13.97 1.84 -1.12
C HIS A 25 14.68 2.70 -0.07
N PRO A 26 15.51 2.12 0.82
CA PRO A 26 16.17 2.88 1.89
C PRO A 26 17.07 4.01 1.39
N ALA A 27 17.73 3.86 0.26
CA ALA A 27 18.55 4.91 -0.33
C ALA A 27 17.71 6.15 -0.72
N LEU A 28 16.54 5.96 -1.30
CA LEU A 28 15.63 7.05 -1.64
C LEU A 28 15.09 7.72 -0.36
N PHE A 29 14.74 6.93 0.65
CA PHE A 29 14.28 7.44 1.95
C PHE A 29 15.33 8.35 2.60
N THR A 30 16.57 7.89 2.70
CA THR A 30 17.65 8.67 3.32
C THR A 30 17.97 9.93 2.52
N ALA A 31 17.94 9.88 1.19
CA ALA A 31 18.12 11.06 0.34
C ALA A 31 17.00 12.09 0.60
N TYR A 32 15.75 11.67 0.64
CA TYR A 32 14.63 12.56 0.93
C TYR A 32 14.67 13.14 2.34
N MET A 33 15.12 12.36 3.33
CA MET A 33 15.27 12.84 4.70
C MET A 33 16.35 13.89 4.85
N ASN A 34 17.43 13.81 4.05
CA ASN A 34 18.56 14.75 4.12
C ASN A 34 18.37 15.96 3.23
N ASP A 35 17.88 15.78 2.01
CA ASP A 35 17.99 16.75 0.93
C ASP A 35 16.65 17.37 0.53
N CYS A 36 15.52 16.79 0.98
CA CYS A 36 14.16 17.19 0.63
C CYS A 36 13.25 17.23 1.86
N ASP A 37 11.94 17.28 1.62
CA ASP A 37 10.94 17.13 2.68
C ASP A 37 10.68 15.63 2.97
N PRO A 38 11.04 15.13 4.16
CA PRO A 38 10.80 13.73 4.53
C PRO A 38 9.36 13.26 4.38
N LEU A 39 8.40 14.18 4.50
CA LEU A 39 6.97 13.86 4.38
C LEU A 39 6.56 13.51 2.93
N LEU A 40 7.39 13.83 1.95
CA LEU A 40 7.14 13.56 0.53
C LEU A 40 7.71 12.22 0.04
N CYS A 41 8.43 11.47 0.86
CA CYS A 41 9.12 10.26 0.41
C CYS A 41 8.18 9.20 -0.20
N PHE A 42 6.99 9.00 0.36
CA PHE A 42 5.98 8.11 -0.22
C PHE A 42 5.31 8.73 -1.46
N ALA A 43 4.96 10.00 -1.39
CA ALA A 43 4.37 10.72 -2.51
C ALA A 43 5.26 10.70 -3.75
N GLN A 44 6.58 10.87 -3.57
CA GLN A 44 7.54 10.80 -4.68
C GLN A 44 7.59 9.41 -5.31
N GLN A 45 7.56 8.35 -4.52
CA GLN A 45 7.54 6.99 -5.04
C GLN A 45 6.22 6.69 -5.78
N VAL A 46 5.08 7.11 -5.23
CA VAL A 46 3.79 7.04 -5.93
C VAL A 46 3.85 7.81 -7.25
N ASN A 47 4.46 8.99 -7.26
CA ASN A 47 4.60 9.77 -8.49
C ASN A 47 5.45 9.06 -9.55
N GLY A 48 6.53 8.40 -9.15
CA GLY A 48 7.43 7.68 -10.07
C GLY A 48 6.88 6.33 -10.56
N LEU A 49 6.26 5.57 -9.68
CA LEU A 49 5.85 4.18 -9.94
C LEU A 49 4.37 4.03 -10.32
N GLY A 50 3.50 4.84 -9.72
CA GLY A 50 2.05 4.70 -9.86
C GLY A 50 1.55 5.10 -11.25
N LYS A 51 0.58 4.35 -11.75
CA LYS A 51 -0.10 4.56 -13.03
C LYS A 51 -1.60 4.63 -12.82
N GLN A 52 -2.31 5.21 -13.79
CA GLN A 52 -3.77 5.20 -13.79
C GLN A 52 -4.30 3.76 -13.70
N GLY A 53 -5.24 3.52 -12.80
CA GLY A 53 -5.83 2.21 -12.55
C GLY A 53 -5.13 1.40 -11.46
N ASP A 54 -3.93 1.78 -11.03
CA ASP A 54 -3.28 1.16 -9.87
C ASP A 54 -4.02 1.50 -8.56
N VAL A 55 -3.68 0.79 -7.50
CA VAL A 55 -4.24 0.97 -6.16
C VAL A 55 -3.14 1.34 -5.19
N LEU A 56 -3.33 2.43 -4.45
CA LEU A 56 -2.55 2.75 -3.26
C LEU A 56 -3.26 2.19 -2.03
N PHE A 57 -2.59 1.32 -1.28
CA PHE A 57 -3.06 0.85 0.02
C PHE A 57 -2.34 1.62 1.13
N GLY A 58 -3.06 2.53 1.77
CA GLY A 58 -2.53 3.41 2.82
C GLY A 58 -2.92 2.93 4.21
N ILE A 59 -1.93 2.62 5.06
CA ILE A 59 -2.14 2.19 6.44
C ILE A 59 -1.71 3.31 7.38
N SER A 60 -2.63 3.75 8.24
CA SER A 60 -2.35 4.77 9.26
C SER A 60 -3.31 4.61 10.43
N THR A 61 -2.79 4.30 11.62
CA THR A 61 -3.62 4.08 12.82
C THR A 61 -4.51 5.28 13.17
N SER A 62 -3.98 6.50 13.05
CA SER A 62 -4.73 7.74 13.25
C SER A 62 -5.46 8.25 12.01
N GLY A 63 -5.08 7.76 10.83
CA GLY A 63 -5.56 8.28 9.55
C GLY A 63 -5.15 9.74 9.25
N THR A 64 -4.19 10.29 10.02
CA THR A 64 -3.76 11.70 9.90
C THR A 64 -2.28 11.87 9.55
N SER A 65 -1.53 10.78 9.36
CA SER A 65 -0.10 10.78 9.02
C SER A 65 0.13 11.51 7.69
N LYS A 66 0.83 12.64 7.73
CA LYS A 66 0.99 13.53 6.57
C LYS A 66 1.66 12.85 5.38
N ASN A 67 2.67 12.02 5.61
CA ASN A 67 3.35 11.27 4.54
C ASN A 67 2.39 10.34 3.79
N VAL A 68 1.50 9.65 4.50
CA VAL A 68 0.47 8.79 3.91
C VAL A 68 -0.57 9.62 3.16
N LEU A 69 -1.00 10.75 3.73
CA LEU A 69 -1.95 11.66 3.09
C LEU A 69 -1.39 12.25 1.79
N TYR A 70 -0.12 12.66 1.77
CA TYR A 70 0.51 13.19 0.55
C TYR A 70 0.62 12.11 -0.53
N ALA A 71 0.94 10.87 -0.16
CA ALA A 71 0.90 9.74 -1.09
C ALA A 71 -0.51 9.51 -1.65
N ALA A 72 -1.53 9.57 -0.80
CA ALA A 72 -2.93 9.39 -1.21
C ALA A 72 -3.41 10.51 -2.16
N VAL A 73 -3.07 11.76 -1.89
CA VAL A 73 -3.37 12.88 -2.80
C VAL A 73 -2.66 12.70 -4.15
N THR A 74 -1.39 12.30 -4.13
CA THR A 74 -0.62 12.03 -5.35
C THR A 74 -1.25 10.88 -6.15
N ALA A 75 -1.64 9.79 -5.49
CA ALA A 75 -2.32 8.67 -6.13
C ALA A 75 -3.62 9.10 -6.82
N LYS A 76 -4.46 9.88 -6.13
CA LYS A 76 -5.71 10.41 -6.71
C LYS A 76 -5.43 11.29 -7.93
N SER A 77 -4.43 12.16 -7.88
CA SER A 77 -4.06 13.01 -9.02
C SER A 77 -3.59 12.23 -10.25
N LYS A 78 -3.08 11.02 -10.05
CA LYS A 78 -2.65 10.09 -11.11
C LYS A 78 -3.76 9.15 -11.60
N GLY A 79 -4.99 9.29 -11.11
CA GLY A 79 -6.10 8.40 -11.47
C GLY A 79 -6.01 7.00 -10.85
N MET A 80 -5.25 6.87 -9.77
CA MET A 80 -5.20 5.64 -8.97
C MET A 80 -6.39 5.59 -8.00
N LYS A 81 -6.72 4.40 -7.52
CA LYS A 81 -7.63 4.21 -6.39
C LYS A 81 -6.87 4.22 -5.08
N VAL A 82 -7.53 4.68 -4.01
CA VAL A 82 -6.97 4.70 -2.67
C VAL A 82 -7.82 3.85 -1.74
N VAL A 83 -7.19 2.88 -1.11
CA VAL A 83 -7.76 2.07 -0.03
C VAL A 83 -7.07 2.46 1.27
N GLY A 84 -7.85 2.86 2.27
CA GLY A 84 -7.35 3.21 3.59
C GLY A 84 -7.58 2.09 4.60
N LEU A 85 -6.65 1.92 5.54
CA LEU A 85 -6.81 1.08 6.73
C LEU A 85 -6.46 1.92 7.96
N THR A 86 -7.44 2.18 8.83
CA THR A 86 -7.32 3.13 9.95
C THR A 86 -7.97 2.58 11.22
N GLY A 87 -7.82 3.32 12.33
CA GLY A 87 -8.63 3.10 13.53
C GLY A 87 -10.05 3.63 13.39
N ALA A 88 -10.81 3.58 14.48
CA ALA A 88 -12.25 3.83 14.52
C ALA A 88 -12.67 5.28 14.22
N LYS A 89 -11.78 6.26 14.42
CA LYS A 89 -12.12 7.66 14.24
C LYS A 89 -12.12 8.08 12.78
N ASP A 90 -13.10 8.86 12.38
CA ASP A 90 -13.08 9.55 11.11
C ASP A 90 -11.83 10.41 10.98
N SER A 91 -11.21 10.36 9.81
CA SER A 91 -9.91 10.94 9.58
C SER A 91 -9.77 11.51 8.18
N LYS A 92 -8.69 12.26 7.96
CA LYS A 92 -8.38 12.76 6.61
C LYS A 92 -8.17 11.64 5.60
N LEU A 93 -7.57 10.52 6.01
CA LEU A 93 -7.37 9.38 5.14
C LEU A 93 -8.69 8.68 4.83
N SER A 94 -9.57 8.49 5.82
CA SER A 94 -10.89 7.88 5.58
C SER A 94 -11.77 8.71 4.64
N ALA A 95 -11.68 10.04 4.75
CA ALA A 95 -12.40 10.95 3.86
C ALA A 95 -11.83 11.01 2.43
N LEU A 96 -10.52 10.80 2.27
CA LEU A 96 -9.82 10.87 0.98
C LEU A 96 -9.88 9.55 0.21
N ALA A 97 -9.90 8.41 0.90
CA ALA A 97 -9.90 7.09 0.32
C ALA A 97 -11.18 6.79 -0.47
N ASP A 98 -11.06 6.03 -1.55
CA ASP A 98 -12.22 5.48 -2.28
C ASP A 98 -12.92 4.40 -1.46
N THR A 99 -12.16 3.68 -0.63
CA THR A 99 -12.65 2.70 0.35
C THR A 99 -11.77 2.79 1.58
N CYS A 100 -12.36 2.80 2.76
CA CYS A 100 -11.61 2.78 4.01
C CYS A 100 -12.13 1.68 4.94
N ILE A 101 -11.22 0.85 5.41
CA ILE A 101 -11.49 -0.15 6.44
C ILE A 101 -11.08 0.49 7.77
N GLN A 102 -12.04 0.65 8.68
CA GLN A 102 -11.83 1.20 10.00
C GLN A 102 -12.00 0.11 11.05
N VAL A 103 -10.95 -0.19 11.80
CA VAL A 103 -11.04 -1.16 12.90
C VAL A 103 -11.60 -0.48 14.15
N PRO A 104 -12.36 -1.18 15.01
CA PRO A 104 -13.12 -0.58 16.11
C PRO A 104 -12.26 -0.26 17.34
N GLU A 105 -11.07 0.35 17.13
CA GLU A 105 -10.14 0.73 18.20
C GLU A 105 -9.49 2.08 17.91
N THR A 106 -9.04 2.75 18.98
CA THR A 106 -8.41 4.08 18.89
C THR A 106 -6.98 4.12 19.42
N GLU A 107 -6.61 3.21 20.30
CA GLU A 107 -5.26 3.08 20.83
C GLU A 107 -4.34 2.49 19.78
N THR A 108 -3.20 3.14 19.53
CA THR A 108 -2.33 2.80 18.40
C THR A 108 -1.96 1.32 18.33
N TYR A 109 -1.52 0.74 19.45
CA TYR A 109 -1.11 -0.68 19.47
C TYR A 109 -2.31 -1.62 19.25
N MET A 110 -3.48 -1.31 19.77
CA MET A 110 -4.69 -2.11 19.56
C MET A 110 -5.20 -2.01 18.12
N VAL A 111 -5.14 -0.83 17.53
CA VAL A 111 -5.42 -0.65 16.10
C VAL A 111 -4.49 -1.51 15.24
N GLN A 112 -3.18 -1.54 15.56
CA GLN A 112 -2.19 -2.35 14.84
C GLN A 112 -2.45 -3.85 14.97
N GLU A 113 -2.83 -4.33 16.16
CA GLU A 113 -3.22 -5.73 16.37
C GLU A 113 -4.43 -6.12 15.51
N LEU A 114 -5.40 -5.22 15.36
CA LEU A 114 -6.58 -5.47 14.52
C LEU A 114 -6.29 -5.31 13.01
N HIS A 115 -5.31 -4.50 12.63
CA HIS A 115 -4.87 -4.39 11.23
C HIS A 115 -4.29 -5.71 10.70
N LEU A 116 -3.58 -6.47 11.55
CA LEU A 116 -2.91 -7.71 11.17
C LEU A 116 -3.86 -8.74 10.54
N PRO A 117 -4.95 -9.17 11.20
CA PRO A 117 -5.89 -10.11 10.58
C PRO A 117 -6.61 -9.54 9.36
N VAL A 118 -6.83 -8.22 9.30
CA VAL A 118 -7.48 -7.58 8.15
C VAL A 118 -6.66 -7.76 6.88
N TYR A 119 -5.37 -7.39 6.89
CA TYR A 119 -4.57 -7.54 5.67
C TYR A 119 -4.22 -8.99 5.35
N HIS A 120 -4.16 -9.91 6.33
CA HIS A 120 -4.08 -11.34 6.06
C HIS A 120 -5.35 -11.84 5.34
N CYS A 121 -6.53 -11.43 5.81
CA CYS A 121 -7.78 -11.76 5.15
C CYS A 121 -7.85 -11.22 3.72
N LEU A 122 -7.43 -9.96 3.51
CA LEU A 122 -7.37 -9.37 2.18
C LEU A 122 -6.44 -10.14 1.24
N CYS A 123 -5.27 -10.58 1.72
CA CYS A 123 -4.36 -11.41 0.93
C CYS A 123 -5.01 -12.73 0.52
N LEU A 124 -5.65 -13.45 1.45
CA LEU A 124 -6.36 -14.69 1.16
C LEU A 124 -7.50 -14.50 0.15
N MET A 125 -8.27 -13.42 0.30
CA MET A 125 -9.36 -13.10 -0.63
C MET A 125 -8.85 -12.78 -2.03
N LEU A 126 -7.72 -12.07 -2.14
CA LEU A 126 -7.10 -11.77 -3.44
C LEU A 126 -6.52 -13.03 -4.08
N GLU A 127 -5.87 -13.87 -3.30
CA GLU A 127 -5.34 -15.14 -3.77
C GLU A 127 -6.45 -16.04 -4.32
N GLU A 128 -7.52 -16.24 -3.57
CA GLU A 128 -8.67 -17.01 -4.02
C GLU A 128 -9.31 -16.42 -5.28
N LYS A 129 -9.45 -15.10 -5.34
CA LYS A 129 -10.09 -14.42 -6.48
C LYS A 129 -9.30 -14.54 -7.79
N PHE A 130 -7.98 -14.48 -7.72
CA PHE A 130 -7.13 -14.38 -8.92
C PHE A 130 -6.44 -15.68 -9.29
N PHE A 131 -6.31 -16.62 -8.36
CA PHE A 131 -5.54 -17.86 -8.53
C PHE A 131 -6.28 -19.11 -8.03
N GLY A 132 -7.44 -18.94 -7.36
CA GLY A 132 -8.30 -20.02 -6.90
C GLY A 132 -9.20 -20.64 -7.96
#